data_102265d0671f7ea24a39ad81cb033aa5
#
_entry.id   102265d0671f7ea24a39ad81cb033aa5
#
_cell.length_a   1.000
_cell.length_b   1.000
_cell.length_c   1.000
_cell.angle_alpha   90.00
_cell.angle_beta   90.00
_cell.angle_gamma   90.00
#
_symmetry.space_group_name_H-M   'P 1'
#
loop_
_entity.id
_entity.type
_entity.pdbx_description
1 polymer ?
#
loop_
_entity_poly.entity_id
_entity_poly.type
_entity_poly.pdbx_seq_one_letter_code
_entity_poly.pdbx_strand_id
1 'polypeptide(L)'
;MSKVIGIDLGTTNSCVAVMEGGEATVIPNPEGARTTPSVVAFQKDGSRIVGQVAKRQAVANPDRTVISIKRHMGSDYKVDIDGKKYSPQEISAMILSKLKADAESYLGTKVTDAVITCPAYFTDSQRQATKDAGKIAGLNVLRIINEPTAAALAYGLDKDTNNHKVMIYDLGGGTFDVSILE
;
A
#
# COMPACT_ATOMS: atom_id res chain seq x y z
N MET A 1 -19.45 -12.46 7.84
CA MET A 1 -19.15 -11.58 6.69
C MET A 1 -17.64 -11.37 6.67
N SER A 2 -16.99 -11.52 5.50
CA SER A 2 -15.58 -11.17 5.36
C SER A 2 -15.43 -9.67 5.61
N LYS A 3 -14.41 -9.27 6.37
CA LYS A 3 -14.14 -7.85 6.59
C LYS A 3 -13.39 -7.29 5.38
N VAL A 4 -13.75 -6.09 4.94
CA VAL A 4 -13.05 -5.35 3.91
C VAL A 4 -11.97 -4.50 4.59
N ILE A 5 -10.75 -4.54 4.08
CA ILE A 5 -9.67 -3.67 4.56
C ILE A 5 -9.41 -2.53 3.58
N GLY A 6 -9.02 -1.37 4.10
CA GLY A 6 -8.48 -0.27 3.32
C GLY A 6 -6.96 -0.32 3.37
N ILE A 7 -6.30 -0.18 2.23
CA ILE A 7 -4.84 -0.16 2.14
C ILE A 7 -4.40 1.13 1.44
N ASP A 8 -3.55 1.87 2.13
CA ASP A 8 -2.72 2.90 1.51
C ASP A 8 -1.39 2.27 1.11
N LEU A 9 -1.21 2.03 -0.20
CA LEU A 9 0.02 1.48 -0.76
C LEU A 9 0.98 2.61 -1.14
N GLY A 10 1.70 3.15 -0.15
CA GLY A 10 2.59 4.28 -0.35
C GLY A 10 3.95 3.92 -0.97
N THR A 11 4.63 4.91 -1.54
CA THR A 11 5.98 4.75 -2.12
C THR A 11 7.02 4.37 -1.05
N THR A 12 6.94 4.99 0.11
CA THR A 12 7.90 4.80 1.22
C THR A 12 7.33 3.98 2.35
N ASN A 13 6.09 4.25 2.75
CA ASN A 13 5.38 3.54 3.79
C ASN A 13 3.98 3.20 3.33
N SER A 14 3.47 2.08 3.78
CA SER A 14 2.09 1.64 3.56
C SER A 14 1.36 1.50 4.88
N CYS A 15 0.04 1.53 4.82
CA CYS A 15 -0.85 1.46 5.99
C CYS A 15 -2.05 0.59 5.65
N VAL A 16 -2.59 -0.09 6.65
CA VAL A 16 -3.82 -0.87 6.53
C VAL A 16 -4.81 -0.49 7.63
N ALA A 17 -6.07 -0.39 7.27
CA ALA A 17 -7.15 -0.03 8.19
C ALA A 17 -8.40 -0.89 7.96
N VAL A 18 -9.26 -0.92 8.97
CA VAL A 18 -10.55 -1.62 8.93
C VAL A 18 -11.62 -0.74 9.56
N MET A 19 -12.88 -0.94 9.18
CA MET A 19 -14.01 -0.31 9.85
C MET A 19 -14.40 -1.13 11.08
N GLU A 20 -14.35 -0.50 12.26
CA GLU A 20 -14.78 -1.05 13.54
C GLU A 20 -15.72 -0.09 14.24
N GLY A 21 -16.90 -0.57 14.62
CA GLY A 21 -17.89 0.27 15.32
C GLY A 21 -18.36 1.51 14.54
N GLY A 22 -18.20 1.53 13.22
CA GLY A 22 -18.54 2.69 12.37
C GLY A 22 -17.39 3.68 12.16
N GLU A 23 -16.22 3.42 12.76
CA GLU A 23 -15.02 4.26 12.63
C GLU A 23 -13.89 3.50 11.94
N ALA A 24 -13.03 4.25 11.24
CA ALA A 24 -11.84 3.68 10.61
C ALA A 24 -10.72 3.51 11.66
N THR A 25 -10.27 2.27 11.83
CA THR A 25 -9.18 1.92 12.74
C THR A 25 -7.96 1.48 11.95
N VAL A 26 -6.84 2.17 12.13
CA VAL A 26 -5.56 1.75 11.55
C VAL A 26 -5.02 0.56 12.31
N ILE A 27 -4.75 -0.53 11.60
CA ILE A 27 -4.23 -1.77 12.17
C ILE A 27 -2.72 -1.62 12.39
N PRO A 28 -2.22 -1.78 13.63
CA PRO A 28 -0.80 -1.80 13.89
C PRO A 28 -0.15 -3.07 13.33
N ASN A 29 1.08 -2.93 12.85
CA ASN A 29 1.87 -4.09 12.47
C ASN A 29 2.42 -4.84 13.70
N PRO A 30 3.00 -6.05 13.55
CA PRO A 30 3.56 -6.81 14.67
C PRO A 30 4.68 -6.10 15.45
N GLU A 31 5.33 -5.09 14.83
CA GLU A 31 6.33 -4.24 15.47
C GLU A 31 5.69 -3.08 16.27
N GLY A 32 4.37 -2.98 16.31
CA GLY A 32 3.61 -1.96 17.04
C GLY A 32 3.47 -0.63 16.30
N ALA A 33 3.96 -0.52 15.06
CA ALA A 33 3.85 0.70 14.27
C ALA A 33 2.55 0.71 13.44
N ARG A 34 1.99 1.91 13.21
CA ARG A 34 0.79 2.12 12.37
C ARG A 34 1.09 2.14 10.87
N THR A 35 2.36 2.22 10.50
CA THR A 35 2.82 2.18 9.11
C THR A 35 3.88 1.10 8.95
N THR A 36 3.90 0.50 7.76
CA THR A 36 4.88 -0.53 7.39
C THR A 36 5.71 0.02 6.23
N PRO A 37 7.06 0.06 6.33
CA PRO A 37 7.90 0.47 5.22
C PRO A 37 7.62 -0.37 3.97
N SER A 38 7.45 0.29 2.82
CA SER A 38 7.25 -0.34 1.51
C SER A 38 8.58 -0.87 0.96
N VAL A 39 9.22 -1.75 1.72
CA VAL A 39 10.54 -2.32 1.46
C VAL A 39 10.44 -3.84 1.47
N VAL A 40 11.02 -4.47 0.45
CA VAL A 40 11.12 -5.93 0.32
C VAL A 40 12.58 -6.31 0.22
N ALA A 41 13.02 -7.26 1.01
CA ALA A 41 14.38 -7.81 0.92
C ALA A 41 14.34 -9.33 0.74
N PHE A 42 15.24 -9.81 -0.12
CA PHE A 42 15.41 -11.23 -0.41
C PHE A 42 16.65 -11.74 0.34
N GLN A 43 16.46 -12.81 1.07
CA GLN A 43 17.53 -13.45 1.84
C GLN A 43 18.29 -14.48 0.98
N LYS A 44 19.49 -14.86 1.41
CA LYS A 44 20.31 -15.86 0.71
C LYS A 44 19.69 -17.25 0.64
N ASP A 45 18.83 -17.58 1.58
CA ASP A 45 18.06 -18.83 1.65
C ASP A 45 16.80 -18.82 0.77
N GLY A 46 16.56 -17.74 0.01
CA GLY A 46 15.38 -17.55 -0.83
C GLY A 46 14.15 -17.04 -0.11
N SER A 47 14.20 -16.88 1.21
CA SER A 47 13.10 -16.27 1.97
C SER A 47 13.00 -14.76 1.70
N ARG A 48 11.83 -14.18 1.99
CA ARG A 48 11.55 -12.76 1.79
C ARG A 48 11.11 -12.13 3.11
N ILE A 49 11.62 -10.96 3.36
CA ILE A 49 11.21 -10.12 4.48
C ILE A 49 10.67 -8.80 3.95
N VAL A 50 9.66 -8.24 4.63
CA VAL A 50 8.98 -7.02 4.21
C VAL A 50 8.86 -6.08 5.41
N GLY A 51 8.90 -4.78 5.15
CA GLY A 51 8.66 -3.77 6.16
C GLY A 51 9.92 -3.35 6.92
N GLN A 52 9.79 -3.14 8.21
CA GLN A 52 10.85 -2.55 9.04
C GLN A 52 12.13 -3.40 9.09
N VAL A 53 11.98 -4.72 9.15
CA VAL A 53 13.14 -5.64 9.16
C VAL A 53 13.89 -5.56 7.83
N ALA A 54 13.17 -5.52 6.71
CA ALA A 54 13.76 -5.33 5.38
C ALA A 54 14.50 -3.99 5.29
N LYS A 55 13.88 -2.91 5.78
CA LYS A 55 14.49 -1.56 5.77
C LYS A 55 15.78 -1.49 6.59
N ARG A 56 15.80 -2.11 7.78
CA ARG A 56 16.99 -2.07 8.67
C ARG A 56 18.22 -2.73 8.06
N GLN A 57 18.04 -3.78 7.27
CA GLN A 57 19.16 -4.51 6.65
C GLN A 57 19.51 -4.01 5.23
N ALA A 58 18.81 -3.00 4.71
CA ALA A 58 18.97 -2.50 3.34
C ALA A 58 20.41 -2.08 3.02
N VAL A 59 21.10 -1.43 3.96
CA VAL A 59 22.49 -1.01 3.78
C VAL A 59 23.45 -2.20 3.68
N ALA A 60 23.18 -3.28 4.40
CA ALA A 60 24.01 -4.48 4.39
C ALA A 60 23.67 -5.44 3.23
N ASN A 61 22.52 -5.25 2.58
CA ASN A 61 22.03 -6.13 1.51
C ASN A 61 21.36 -5.31 0.38
N PRO A 62 22.05 -4.30 -0.20
CA PRO A 62 21.45 -3.37 -1.15
C PRO A 62 20.98 -4.05 -2.43
N ASP A 63 21.76 -4.99 -2.97
CA ASP A 63 21.48 -5.65 -4.25
C ASP A 63 20.23 -6.55 -4.21
N ARG A 64 19.80 -6.93 -3.02
CA ARG A 64 18.64 -7.80 -2.79
C ARG A 64 17.51 -7.08 -2.02
N THR A 65 17.58 -5.76 -1.90
CA THR A 65 16.56 -4.95 -1.21
C THR A 65 15.92 -3.98 -2.18
N VAL A 66 14.61 -4.09 -2.30
CA VAL A 66 13.80 -3.26 -3.20
C VAL A 66 13.09 -2.20 -2.38
N ILE A 67 13.31 -0.95 -2.75
CA ILE A 67 12.65 0.22 -2.19
C ILE A 67 11.95 1.01 -3.30
N SER A 68 10.92 1.81 -2.95
CA SER A 68 10.24 2.75 -3.86
C SER A 68 9.70 2.12 -5.16
N ILE A 69 9.34 0.86 -5.14
CA ILE A 69 8.88 0.12 -6.33
C ILE A 69 7.63 0.75 -6.98
N LYS A 70 6.81 1.47 -6.21
CA LYS A 70 5.61 2.16 -6.69
C LYS A 70 5.90 3.12 -7.84
N ARG A 71 7.10 3.71 -7.90
CA ARG A 71 7.52 4.61 -8.98
C ARG A 71 7.57 3.94 -10.36
N HIS A 72 7.65 2.62 -10.39
CA HIS A 72 7.71 1.82 -11.61
C HIS A 72 6.40 1.11 -11.95
N MET A 73 5.31 1.37 -11.19
CA MET A 73 4.01 0.76 -11.48
C MET A 73 3.52 1.09 -12.88
N GLY A 74 2.98 0.08 -13.57
CA GLY A 74 2.47 0.23 -14.93
C GLY A 74 3.53 0.29 -16.04
N SER A 75 4.82 0.14 -15.69
CA SER A 75 5.93 0.06 -16.64
C SER A 75 6.41 -1.38 -16.84
N ASP A 76 7.28 -1.57 -17.83
CA ASP A 76 7.98 -2.83 -18.13
C ASP A 76 9.24 -3.06 -17.26
N TYR A 77 9.49 -2.18 -16.30
CA TYR A 77 10.60 -2.29 -15.36
C TYR A 77 10.65 -3.66 -14.67
N LYS A 78 11.83 -4.20 -14.50
CA LYS A 78 12.08 -5.46 -13.80
C LYS A 78 13.18 -5.28 -12.77
N VAL A 79 12.93 -5.78 -11.57
CA VAL A 79 13.97 -5.97 -10.55
C VAL A 79 14.62 -7.33 -10.78
N ASP A 80 15.91 -7.37 -10.93
CA ASP A 80 16.66 -8.63 -11.01
C ASP A 80 17.20 -8.99 -9.63
N ILE A 81 16.82 -10.14 -9.12
CA ILE A 81 17.34 -10.71 -7.87
C ILE A 81 17.88 -12.10 -8.17
N ASP A 82 19.19 -12.24 -8.15
CA ASP A 82 19.89 -13.50 -8.42
C ASP A 82 19.49 -14.16 -9.77
N GLY A 83 19.29 -13.33 -10.81
CA GLY A 83 18.89 -13.78 -12.14
C GLY A 83 17.38 -14.02 -12.30
N LYS A 84 16.58 -13.84 -11.24
CA LYS A 84 15.13 -13.87 -11.31
C LYS A 84 14.56 -12.46 -11.41
N LYS A 85 13.77 -12.22 -12.45
CA LYS A 85 13.17 -10.91 -12.73
C LYS A 85 11.77 -10.80 -12.12
N TYR A 86 11.55 -9.74 -11.33
CA TYR A 86 10.27 -9.43 -10.71
C TYR A 86 9.69 -8.14 -11.28
N SER A 87 8.41 -8.13 -11.59
CA SER A 87 7.68 -6.93 -11.98
C SER A 87 7.36 -6.04 -10.77
N PRO A 88 7.05 -4.75 -10.98
CA PRO A 88 6.59 -3.87 -9.92
C PRO A 88 5.34 -4.41 -9.21
N GLN A 89 4.44 -5.07 -9.94
CA GLN A 89 3.24 -5.69 -9.38
C GLN A 89 3.58 -6.84 -8.43
N GLU A 90 4.55 -7.69 -8.79
CA GLU A 90 4.98 -8.80 -7.94
C GLU A 90 5.64 -8.32 -6.65
N ILE A 91 6.49 -7.29 -6.71
CA ILE A 91 7.10 -6.69 -5.52
C ILE A 91 6.04 -6.01 -4.65
N SER A 92 5.14 -5.24 -5.26
CA SER A 92 4.04 -4.60 -4.53
C SER A 92 3.10 -5.64 -3.89
N ALA A 93 2.87 -6.77 -4.55
CA ALA A 93 2.09 -7.87 -3.99
C ALA A 93 2.72 -8.47 -2.72
N MET A 94 4.04 -8.48 -2.60
CA MET A 94 4.73 -8.94 -1.38
C MET A 94 4.43 -7.98 -0.20
N ILE A 95 4.39 -6.67 -0.47
CA ILE A 95 4.00 -5.67 0.53
C ILE A 95 2.53 -5.86 0.93
N LEU A 96 1.64 -5.99 -0.06
CA LEU A 96 0.21 -6.22 0.17
C LEU A 96 -0.06 -7.52 0.93
N SER A 97 0.69 -8.59 0.64
CA SER A 97 0.59 -9.87 1.35
C SER A 97 0.98 -9.73 2.83
N LYS A 98 1.99 -8.92 3.14
CA LYS A 98 2.39 -8.61 4.52
C LYS A 98 1.26 -7.86 5.25
N LEU A 99 0.72 -6.79 4.63
CA LEU A 99 -0.37 -6.01 5.22
C LEU A 99 -1.64 -6.84 5.42
N LYS A 100 -1.94 -7.74 4.46
CA LYS A 100 -3.04 -8.71 4.60
C LYS A 100 -2.84 -9.63 5.79
N ALA A 101 -1.64 -10.21 5.93
CA ALA A 101 -1.32 -11.11 7.03
C ALA A 101 -1.40 -10.40 8.39
N ASP A 102 -0.92 -9.16 8.47
CA ASP A 102 -1.02 -8.33 9.67
C ASP A 102 -2.49 -8.05 10.04
N ALA A 103 -3.31 -7.72 9.03
CA ALA A 103 -4.75 -7.52 9.21
C ALA A 103 -5.46 -8.80 9.66
N GLU A 104 -5.14 -9.94 9.07
CA GLU A 104 -5.71 -11.25 9.46
C GLU A 104 -5.33 -11.62 10.89
N SER A 105 -4.09 -11.34 11.29
CA SER A 105 -3.61 -11.57 12.66
C SER A 105 -4.36 -10.67 13.67
N TYR A 106 -4.54 -9.39 13.35
CA TYR A 106 -5.26 -8.44 14.19
C TYR A 106 -6.75 -8.81 14.32
N LEU A 107 -7.39 -9.17 13.22
CA LEU A 107 -8.82 -9.45 13.16
C LEU A 107 -9.20 -10.87 13.63
N GLY A 108 -8.23 -11.78 13.74
CA GLY A 108 -8.46 -13.18 14.04
C GLY A 108 -9.27 -13.94 12.97
N THR A 109 -9.33 -13.40 11.73
CA THR A 109 -10.11 -13.99 10.64
C THR A 109 -9.45 -13.71 9.28
N LYS A 110 -9.78 -14.53 8.27
CA LYS A 110 -9.30 -14.31 6.91
C LYS A 110 -9.86 -13.04 6.30
N VAL A 111 -9.03 -12.36 5.52
CA VAL A 111 -9.37 -11.16 4.76
C VAL A 111 -9.26 -11.49 3.27
N THR A 112 -10.36 -11.27 2.55
CA THR A 112 -10.44 -11.53 1.11
C THR A 112 -10.57 -10.25 0.28
N ASP A 113 -11.18 -9.22 0.84
CA ASP A 113 -11.57 -8.03 0.10
C ASP A 113 -10.81 -6.80 0.57
N ALA A 114 -10.40 -5.96 -0.39
CA ALA A 114 -9.67 -4.73 -0.11
C ALA A 114 -10.10 -3.57 -1.02
N VAL A 115 -9.98 -2.36 -0.49
CA VAL A 115 -9.92 -1.11 -1.23
C VAL A 115 -8.49 -0.60 -1.14
N ILE A 116 -7.86 -0.23 -2.27
CA ILE A 116 -6.46 0.20 -2.32
C ILE A 116 -6.40 1.62 -2.87
N THR A 117 -5.55 2.48 -2.30
CA THR A 117 -5.35 3.84 -2.80
C THR A 117 -4.28 3.89 -3.90
N CYS A 118 -4.37 4.92 -4.72
CA CYS A 118 -3.32 5.30 -5.67
C CYS A 118 -3.28 6.83 -5.83
N PRO A 119 -2.16 7.41 -6.30
CA PRO A 119 -2.10 8.82 -6.64
C PRO A 119 -3.17 9.22 -7.66
N ALA A 120 -3.69 10.44 -7.55
CA ALA A 120 -4.73 10.93 -8.47
C ALA A 120 -4.26 10.99 -9.92
N TYR A 121 -2.96 11.24 -10.16
CA TYR A 121 -2.34 11.32 -11.49
C TYR A 121 -2.02 9.95 -12.12
N PHE A 122 -2.23 8.83 -11.42
CA PHE A 122 -1.98 7.51 -11.99
C PHE A 122 -2.82 7.27 -13.23
N THR A 123 -2.17 6.82 -14.29
CA THR A 123 -2.81 6.38 -15.54
C THR A 123 -3.61 5.10 -15.32
N ASP A 124 -4.46 4.75 -16.27
CA ASP A 124 -5.24 3.50 -16.21
C ASP A 124 -4.34 2.27 -16.13
N SER A 125 -3.20 2.25 -16.81
CA SER A 125 -2.25 1.14 -16.74
C SER A 125 -1.61 1.01 -15.35
N GLN A 126 -1.31 2.13 -14.66
CA GLN A 126 -0.78 2.13 -13.30
C GLN A 126 -1.86 1.69 -12.28
N ARG A 127 -3.10 2.11 -12.47
CA ARG A 127 -4.26 1.67 -11.66
C ARG A 127 -4.51 0.18 -11.83
N GLN A 128 -4.47 -0.32 -13.08
CA GLN A 128 -4.62 -1.74 -13.37
C GLN A 128 -3.48 -2.55 -12.74
N ALA A 129 -2.23 -2.09 -12.85
CA ALA A 129 -1.07 -2.72 -12.22
C ALA A 129 -1.21 -2.80 -10.69
N THR A 130 -1.76 -1.75 -10.05
CA THR A 130 -2.06 -1.74 -8.61
C THR A 130 -3.13 -2.79 -8.26
N LYS A 131 -4.18 -2.89 -9.08
CA LYS A 131 -5.22 -3.91 -8.93
C LYS A 131 -4.67 -5.33 -9.10
N ASP A 132 -3.79 -5.53 -10.07
CA ASP A 132 -3.14 -6.81 -10.32
C ASP A 132 -2.21 -7.22 -9.18
N ALA A 133 -1.47 -6.27 -8.59
CA ALA A 133 -0.69 -6.51 -7.38
C ALA A 133 -1.56 -7.03 -6.23
N GLY A 134 -2.76 -6.45 -6.04
CA GLY A 134 -3.74 -6.93 -5.06
C GLY A 134 -4.18 -8.37 -5.34
N LYS A 135 -4.48 -8.70 -6.58
CA LYS A 135 -4.84 -10.07 -6.99
C LYS A 135 -3.71 -11.07 -6.73
N ILE A 136 -2.48 -10.71 -7.06
CA ILE A 136 -1.29 -11.55 -6.80
C ILE A 136 -1.13 -11.80 -5.30
N ALA A 137 -1.46 -10.81 -4.45
CA ALA A 137 -1.46 -10.94 -2.99
C ALA A 137 -2.66 -11.75 -2.45
N GLY A 138 -3.55 -12.25 -3.31
CA GLY A 138 -4.74 -12.99 -2.92
C GLY A 138 -5.85 -12.11 -2.33
N LEU A 139 -5.94 -10.86 -2.79
CA LEU A 139 -6.99 -9.92 -2.45
C LEU A 139 -7.94 -9.72 -3.63
N ASN A 140 -9.23 -9.74 -3.37
CA ASN A 140 -10.25 -9.23 -4.28
C ASN A 140 -10.30 -7.70 -4.12
N VAL A 141 -9.73 -6.98 -5.07
CA VAL A 141 -9.68 -5.52 -5.05
C VAL A 141 -11.01 -4.97 -5.52
N LEU A 142 -11.84 -4.57 -4.56
CA LEU A 142 -13.18 -4.03 -4.82
C LEU A 142 -13.11 -2.69 -5.56
N ARG A 143 -12.16 -1.84 -5.17
CA ARG A 143 -12.01 -0.52 -5.76
C ARG A 143 -10.57 0.01 -5.61
N ILE A 144 -10.13 0.78 -6.60
CA ILE A 144 -8.96 1.67 -6.50
C ILE A 144 -9.52 3.08 -6.31
N ILE A 145 -9.06 3.81 -5.30
CA ILE A 145 -9.47 5.19 -5.01
C ILE A 145 -8.26 6.13 -4.99
N ASN A 146 -8.49 7.40 -5.28
CA ASN A 146 -7.43 8.40 -5.25
C ASN A 146 -7.02 8.71 -3.79
N GLU A 147 -5.72 8.81 -3.53
CA GLU A 147 -5.17 9.17 -2.22
C GLU A 147 -5.77 10.48 -1.65
N PRO A 148 -5.85 11.59 -2.42
CA PRO A 148 -6.48 12.81 -1.91
C PRO A 148 -7.98 12.64 -1.61
N THR A 149 -8.69 11.84 -2.39
CA THR A 149 -10.11 11.53 -2.11
C THR A 149 -10.25 10.74 -0.81
N ALA A 150 -9.38 9.75 -0.60
CA ALA A 150 -9.36 8.98 0.64
C ALA A 150 -9.06 9.86 1.87
N ALA A 151 -8.11 10.79 1.74
CA ALA A 151 -7.77 11.75 2.80
C ALA A 151 -8.95 12.67 3.13
N ALA A 152 -9.64 13.20 2.10
CA ALA A 152 -10.84 14.04 2.28
C ALA A 152 -11.95 13.29 3.00
N LEU A 153 -12.24 12.05 2.61
CA LEU A 153 -13.23 11.19 3.27
C LEU A 153 -12.85 10.89 4.73
N ALA A 154 -11.58 10.59 4.98
CA ALA A 154 -11.11 10.33 6.35
C ALA A 154 -11.22 11.56 7.25
N TYR A 155 -11.11 12.75 6.69
CA TYR A 155 -11.33 14.02 7.42
C TYR A 155 -12.82 14.33 7.66
N GLY A 156 -13.72 13.61 6.98
CA GLY A 156 -15.18 13.75 7.17
C GLY A 156 -15.83 14.80 6.28
N LEU A 157 -15.19 15.19 5.18
CA LEU A 157 -15.72 16.21 4.25
C LEU A 157 -17.00 15.75 3.54
N ASP A 158 -17.26 14.46 3.46
CA ASP A 158 -18.51 13.90 2.95
C ASP A 158 -19.73 14.15 3.85
N LYS A 159 -19.49 14.52 5.11
CA LYS A 159 -20.52 14.81 6.12
C LYS A 159 -20.85 16.30 6.23
N ASP A 160 -20.05 17.15 5.61
CA ASP A 160 -20.28 18.58 5.59
C ASP A 160 -21.20 18.94 4.42
N THR A 161 -22.30 19.62 4.72
CA THR A 161 -23.32 20.04 3.73
C THR A 161 -22.97 21.36 3.04
N ASN A 162 -21.88 22.01 3.43
CA ASN A 162 -21.43 23.26 2.83
C ASN A 162 -20.50 22.99 1.62
N ASN A 163 -20.64 23.79 0.58
CA ASN A 163 -19.72 23.75 -0.56
C ASN A 163 -18.36 24.32 -0.14
N HIS A 164 -17.42 23.43 0.14
CA HIS A 164 -16.04 23.79 0.44
C HIS A 164 -15.11 23.42 -0.70
N LYS A 165 -14.18 24.32 -1.01
CA LYS A 165 -12.99 23.96 -1.79
C LYS A 165 -11.90 23.56 -0.80
N VAL A 166 -11.41 22.34 -0.96
CA VAL A 166 -10.43 21.77 -0.05
C VAL A 166 -9.14 21.49 -0.80
N MET A 167 -8.05 21.96 -0.25
CA MET A 167 -6.70 21.63 -0.74
C MET A 167 -6.13 20.50 0.12
N ILE A 168 -5.79 19.40 -0.52
CA ILE A 168 -5.03 18.30 0.09
C ILE A 168 -3.55 18.49 -0.28
N TYR A 169 -2.73 18.62 0.73
CA TYR A 169 -1.28 18.76 0.62
C TYR A 169 -0.63 17.48 1.15
N ASP A 170 -0.18 16.62 0.25
CA ASP A 170 0.41 15.33 0.57
C ASP A 170 1.94 15.38 0.36
N LEU A 171 2.68 15.45 1.44
CA LEU A 171 4.14 15.38 1.47
C LEU A 171 4.59 14.03 1.99
N GLY A 172 4.80 13.09 1.09
CA GLY A 172 5.30 11.76 1.40
C GLY A 172 6.82 11.69 1.54
N GLY A 173 7.34 10.50 1.84
CA GLY A 173 8.79 10.28 1.92
C GLY A 173 9.51 10.19 0.56
N GLY A 174 8.79 10.19 -0.56
CA GLY A 174 9.34 10.06 -1.91
C GLY A 174 8.61 10.86 -2.98
N THR A 175 7.43 11.37 -2.67
CA THR A 175 6.58 12.16 -3.57
C THR A 175 5.97 13.34 -2.82
N PHE A 176 5.57 14.34 -3.57
CA PHE A 176 4.82 15.49 -3.10
C PHE A 176 3.67 15.74 -4.08
N ASP A 177 2.45 15.78 -3.56
CA ASP A 177 1.25 15.96 -4.34
C ASP A 177 0.35 17.03 -3.74
N VAL A 178 -0.27 17.85 -4.59
CA VAL A 178 -1.30 18.82 -4.21
C VAL A 178 -2.54 18.55 -5.03
N SER A 179 -3.68 18.44 -4.37
CA SER A 179 -4.98 18.25 -5.01
C SER A 179 -6.00 19.24 -4.45
N ILE A 180 -6.84 19.76 -5.34
CA ILE A 180 -7.97 20.62 -4.96
C ILE A 180 -9.25 19.85 -5.27
N LEU A 181 -10.12 19.74 -4.27
CA LEU A 181 -11.43 19.10 -4.35
C LEU A 181 -12.53 20.15 -4.14
N GLU A 182 -13.60 20.04 -4.91
CA GLU A 182 -14.86 20.79 -4.78
C GLU A 182 -16.00 19.85 -4.40
#